data_3d4d7e8a02b6df776d606efaf0af0b86
#
_entry.id   3d4d7e8a02b6df776d606efaf0af0b86
#
_cell.length_a   1.000
_cell.length_b   1.000
_cell.length_c   1.000
_cell.angle_alpha   90.00
_cell.angle_beta   90.00
_cell.angle_gamma   90.00
#
_symmetry.space_group_name_H-M   'P 1'
#
loop_
_entity.id
_entity.type
_entity.pdbx_description
1 polymer ?
#
loop_
_entity_poly.entity_id
_entity_poly.type
_entity_poly.pdbx_seq_one_letter_code
_entity_poly.pdbx_strand_id
1 'polypeptide(L)'
;MAKRRKRGEGSVHLRKDGRWEGRVVVGYDEKNLPITKNVLAKTKTACLDKLKALQETCPGKPPEKLQPDMTFGEWLDFWYQNHSKPRLRPKSQLDYENSIYKHIIPALGKIQLSKLTANDIQQFYAEMKKNGRLIRTQIYGEGLSDRMVRACHTRCLTALDRAVADGLIRFNPAADCKLPGQALKDMNLLTREEMQRFLIQAKEEGYYELFLMELATGLRRGEVLALRWDDLDFETGALHIQRQVYRANGELVVSAPKTKAALRTIVLPPSLVDVLEEYHQHTNSRWMFPSPT
;
A
#
# COMPACT_ATOMS: atom_id res chain seq x y z
N MET A 1 23.84 -16.87 -14.33
CA MET A 1 23.54 -16.35 -12.99
C MET A 1 22.80 -17.40 -12.17
N ALA A 2 23.26 -17.73 -10.95
CA ALA A 2 22.62 -18.75 -10.12
C ALA A 2 21.23 -18.27 -9.64
N LYS A 3 20.21 -19.06 -9.89
CA LYS A 3 18.80 -18.78 -9.54
C LYS A 3 18.70 -18.68 -8.00
N ARG A 4 18.21 -17.52 -7.50
CA ARG A 4 18.04 -17.27 -6.06
C ARG A 4 16.99 -18.25 -5.51
N ARG A 5 17.29 -18.95 -4.42
CA ARG A 5 16.39 -19.92 -3.78
C ARG A 5 15.17 -19.22 -3.17
N LYS A 6 14.04 -19.94 -3.10
CA LYS A 6 12.82 -19.45 -2.46
C LYS A 6 13.02 -19.32 -0.94
N ARG A 7 12.31 -18.38 -0.34
CA ARG A 7 12.32 -18.14 1.11
C ARG A 7 11.81 -19.41 1.83
N GLY A 8 12.59 -19.95 2.78
CA GLY A 8 12.26 -21.19 3.50
C GLY A 8 13.07 -22.42 3.04
N GLU A 9 13.70 -22.40 1.86
CA GLU A 9 14.51 -23.54 1.34
C GLU A 9 15.88 -23.71 2.02
N GLY A 10 16.19 -22.88 3.02
CA GLY A 10 17.48 -22.87 3.69
C GLY A 10 18.64 -22.35 2.81
N SER A 11 19.78 -22.13 3.37
CA SER A 11 21.00 -21.72 2.66
C SER A 11 21.98 -22.88 2.54
N VAL A 12 22.71 -22.97 1.41
CA VAL A 12 23.76 -23.96 1.18
C VAL A 12 24.98 -23.26 0.62
N HIS A 13 26.11 -23.40 1.27
CA HIS A 13 27.39 -22.81 0.85
C HIS A 13 28.55 -23.77 1.07
N LEU A 14 29.62 -23.56 0.30
CA LEU A 14 30.87 -24.31 0.45
C LEU A 14 31.73 -23.62 1.53
N ARG A 15 32.18 -24.38 2.50
CA ARG A 15 33.08 -23.92 3.58
C ARG A 15 34.55 -23.92 3.09
N LYS A 16 35.39 -23.21 3.81
CA LYS A 16 36.83 -23.15 3.54
C LYS A 16 37.53 -24.52 3.71
N ASP A 17 36.94 -25.43 4.48
CA ASP A 17 37.41 -26.79 4.71
C ASP A 17 36.98 -27.79 3.60
N GLY A 18 36.39 -27.30 2.49
CA GLY A 18 36.00 -28.14 1.35
C GLY A 18 34.66 -28.88 1.54
N ARG A 19 33.98 -28.74 2.68
CA ARG A 19 32.67 -29.36 2.93
C ARG A 19 31.54 -28.40 2.62
N TRP A 20 30.39 -28.95 2.20
CA TRP A 20 29.14 -28.18 2.00
C TRP A 20 28.36 -28.09 3.31
N GLU A 21 28.01 -26.89 3.68
CA GLU A 21 27.15 -26.59 4.83
C GLU A 21 25.78 -26.13 4.35
N GLY A 22 24.71 -26.79 4.85
CA GLY A 22 23.33 -26.41 4.69
C GLY A 22 22.80 -25.90 6.03
N ARG A 23 22.06 -24.76 6.01
CA ARG A 23 21.45 -24.20 7.19
C ARG A 23 19.95 -24.00 6.96
N VAL A 24 19.14 -24.45 7.91
CA VAL A 24 17.68 -24.28 7.90
C VAL A 24 17.20 -23.78 9.25
N VAL A 25 16.19 -22.92 9.23
CA VAL A 25 15.49 -22.47 10.45
C VAL A 25 14.51 -23.59 10.85
N VAL A 26 14.65 -24.11 12.07
CA VAL A 26 13.83 -25.21 12.61
C VAL A 26 12.82 -24.74 13.67
N GLY A 27 12.88 -23.49 14.08
CA GLY A 27 11.99 -22.88 15.06
C GLY A 27 12.46 -21.49 15.48
N TYR A 28 11.82 -20.96 16.49
CA TYR A 28 12.16 -19.68 17.10
C TYR A 28 12.22 -19.87 18.63
N ASP A 29 13.12 -19.17 19.31
CA ASP A 29 13.24 -19.19 20.76
C ASP A 29 12.15 -18.28 21.43
N GLU A 30 12.16 -18.25 22.77
CA GLU A 30 11.22 -17.41 23.56
C GLU A 30 11.33 -15.90 23.25
N LYS A 31 12.45 -15.47 22.68
CA LYS A 31 12.74 -14.10 22.24
C LYS A 31 12.46 -13.88 20.75
N ASN A 32 11.81 -14.87 20.09
CA ASN A 32 11.48 -14.83 18.66
C ASN A 32 12.72 -14.77 17.74
N LEU A 33 13.87 -15.26 18.21
CA LEU A 33 15.08 -15.40 17.39
C LEU A 33 15.09 -16.77 16.69
N PRO A 34 15.50 -16.86 15.42
CA PRO A 34 15.43 -18.08 14.65
C PRO A 34 16.44 -19.14 15.18
N ILE A 35 15.91 -20.28 15.59
CA ILE A 35 16.72 -21.47 15.91
C ILE A 35 17.10 -22.13 14.59
N THR A 36 18.39 -22.19 14.29
CA THR A 36 18.90 -22.80 13.08
C THR A 36 19.61 -24.13 13.37
N LYS A 37 19.37 -25.13 12.52
CA LYS A 37 20.19 -26.36 12.47
C LYS A 37 21.01 -26.39 11.19
N ASN A 38 22.24 -26.94 11.33
CA ASN A 38 23.18 -27.05 10.22
C ASN A 38 23.38 -28.51 9.87
N VAL A 39 23.58 -28.79 8.59
CA VAL A 39 24.00 -30.09 8.08
C VAL A 39 25.28 -29.94 7.29
N LEU A 40 26.18 -30.93 7.39
CA LEU A 40 27.43 -30.96 6.67
C LEU A 40 27.51 -32.20 5.77
N ALA A 41 28.05 -32.01 4.57
CA ALA A 41 28.29 -33.09 3.62
C ALA A 41 29.50 -32.81 2.74
N LYS A 42 30.09 -33.89 2.17
CA LYS A 42 31.23 -33.78 1.26
C LYS A 42 30.84 -33.26 -0.12
N THR A 43 29.58 -33.46 -0.54
CA THR A 43 29.07 -33.01 -1.83
C THR A 43 27.85 -32.11 -1.65
N LYS A 44 27.59 -31.24 -2.62
CA LYS A 44 26.45 -30.34 -2.62
C LYS A 44 25.10 -31.08 -2.64
N THR A 45 25.01 -32.16 -3.42
CA THR A 45 23.83 -33.00 -3.55
C THR A 45 23.48 -33.66 -2.22
N ALA A 46 24.46 -34.32 -1.59
CA ALA A 46 24.28 -34.95 -0.28
C ALA A 46 23.92 -33.92 0.83
N CYS A 47 24.42 -32.69 0.72
CA CYS A 47 24.02 -31.61 1.64
C CYS A 47 22.59 -31.21 1.46
N LEU A 48 22.11 -31.14 0.22
CA LEU A 48 20.73 -30.84 -0.13
C LEU A 48 19.74 -31.92 0.35
N ASP A 49 20.13 -33.20 0.18
CA ASP A 49 19.29 -34.32 0.60
C ASP A 49 19.17 -34.37 2.14
N LYS A 50 20.29 -34.17 2.85
CA LYS A 50 20.28 -34.03 4.31
C LYS A 50 19.47 -32.82 4.78
N LEU A 51 19.51 -31.70 4.04
CA LEU A 51 18.74 -30.52 4.39
C LEU A 51 17.23 -30.75 4.21
N LYS A 52 16.82 -31.46 3.14
CA LYS A 52 15.42 -31.87 2.92
C LYS A 52 14.94 -32.82 4.01
N ALA A 53 15.73 -33.86 4.33
CA ALA A 53 15.42 -34.79 5.41
C ALA A 53 15.27 -34.08 6.77
N LEU A 54 16.11 -33.06 7.02
CA LEU A 54 16.03 -32.26 8.24
C LEU A 54 14.77 -31.39 8.24
N GLN A 55 14.33 -30.85 7.09
CA GLN A 55 13.09 -30.12 6.95
C GLN A 55 11.85 -31.00 7.15
N GLU A 56 11.89 -32.24 6.70
CA GLU A 56 10.80 -33.23 6.88
C GLU A 56 10.70 -33.72 8.33
N THR A 57 11.84 -33.87 9.02
CA THR A 57 11.91 -34.34 10.43
C THR A 57 11.67 -33.25 11.47
N CYS A 58 11.84 -32.00 11.07
CA CYS A 58 11.56 -30.83 11.90
C CYS A 58 10.57 -29.91 11.16
N PRO A 59 9.30 -30.29 10.97
CA PRO A 59 8.28 -29.32 10.68
C PRO A 59 8.31 -28.35 11.86
N GLY A 60 8.64 -27.10 11.61
CA GLY A 60 8.69 -26.07 12.65
C GLY A 60 7.45 -26.21 13.51
N LYS A 61 7.63 -26.64 14.79
CA LYS A 61 6.50 -26.81 15.68
C LYS A 61 5.80 -25.46 15.76
N PRO A 62 4.53 -25.35 15.40
CA PRO A 62 3.80 -24.14 15.66
C PRO A 62 3.83 -23.88 17.16
N PRO A 63 3.92 -22.63 17.61
CA PRO A 63 3.87 -22.31 19.03
C PRO A 63 2.61 -22.94 19.65
N GLU A 64 2.74 -23.56 20.78
CA GLU A 64 1.78 -24.44 21.45
C GLU A 64 0.52 -23.73 22.01
N LYS A 65 0.28 -22.46 21.65
CA LYS A 65 -0.86 -21.63 22.05
C LYS A 65 -1.61 -21.08 20.84
N LEU A 66 -2.13 -21.99 20.04
CA LEU A 66 -3.13 -21.67 19.03
C LEU A 66 -4.50 -22.04 19.59
N GLN A 67 -5.40 -21.06 19.66
CA GLN A 67 -6.81 -21.37 19.85
C GLN A 67 -7.26 -22.12 18.58
N PRO A 68 -7.66 -23.40 18.67
CA PRO A 68 -7.98 -24.21 17.48
C PRO A 68 -9.15 -23.65 16.67
N ASP A 69 -9.91 -22.71 17.23
CA ASP A 69 -11.18 -22.22 16.72
C ASP A 69 -11.20 -20.74 16.30
N MET A 70 -10.03 -20.08 16.23
CA MET A 70 -9.97 -18.69 15.79
C MET A 70 -10.51 -18.52 14.38
N THR A 71 -11.42 -17.57 14.20
CA THR A 71 -11.96 -17.22 12.88
C THR A 71 -10.98 -16.33 12.09
N PHE A 72 -11.13 -16.30 10.76
CA PHE A 72 -10.32 -15.41 9.94
C PHE A 72 -10.58 -13.93 10.27
N GLY A 73 -11.80 -13.56 10.65
CA GLY A 73 -12.13 -12.20 11.07
C GLY A 73 -11.39 -11.76 12.34
N GLU A 74 -11.36 -12.60 13.36
CA GLU A 74 -10.61 -12.34 14.59
C GLU A 74 -9.11 -12.22 14.34
N TRP A 75 -8.56 -13.11 13.51
CA TRP A 75 -7.16 -13.02 13.09
C TRP A 75 -6.87 -11.74 12.32
N LEU A 76 -7.71 -11.37 11.36
CA LEU A 76 -7.52 -10.21 10.50
C LEU A 76 -7.58 -8.90 11.29
N ASP A 77 -8.50 -8.81 12.26
CA ASP A 77 -8.58 -7.67 13.18
C ASP A 77 -7.34 -7.62 14.06
N PHE A 78 -6.97 -8.71 14.71
CA PHE A 78 -5.75 -8.78 15.53
C PHE A 78 -4.50 -8.37 14.73
N TRP A 79 -4.33 -8.93 13.53
CA TRP A 79 -3.22 -8.59 12.64
C TRP A 79 -3.22 -7.10 12.26
N TYR A 80 -4.40 -6.57 11.94
CA TYR A 80 -4.50 -5.16 11.59
C TYR A 80 -4.12 -4.27 12.74
N GLN A 81 -4.71 -4.43 13.92
CA GLN A 81 -4.48 -3.58 15.07
C GLN A 81 -3.03 -3.64 15.58
N ASN A 82 -2.44 -4.84 15.62
CA ASN A 82 -1.14 -5.04 16.26
C ASN A 82 0.05 -4.97 15.29
N HIS A 83 -0.11 -5.38 14.03
CA HIS A 83 1.01 -5.48 13.09
C HIS A 83 0.97 -4.43 11.99
N SER A 84 -0.21 -4.03 11.53
CA SER A 84 -0.34 -3.16 10.36
C SER A 84 -0.60 -1.70 10.75
N LYS A 85 -1.62 -1.43 11.55
CA LYS A 85 -2.08 -0.09 11.92
C LYS A 85 -0.98 0.83 12.49
N PRO A 86 -0.10 0.37 13.41
CA PRO A 86 0.93 1.25 13.99
C PRO A 86 1.95 1.78 12.99
N ARG A 87 2.07 1.13 11.81
CA ARG A 87 3.02 1.48 10.75
C ARG A 87 2.38 2.30 9.63
N LEU A 88 1.05 2.45 9.66
CA LEU A 88 0.30 3.09 8.60
C LEU A 88 0.02 4.56 8.92
N ARG A 89 0.09 5.41 7.89
CA ARG A 89 -0.40 6.79 7.98
C ARG A 89 -1.93 6.81 8.10
N PRO A 90 -2.54 7.85 8.72
CA PRO A 90 -3.99 7.92 8.95
C PRO A 90 -4.83 7.64 7.70
N LYS A 91 -4.47 8.20 6.54
CA LYS A 91 -5.18 7.92 5.28
C LYS A 91 -5.12 6.45 4.87
N SER A 92 -3.97 5.79 5.06
CA SER A 92 -3.83 4.36 4.77
C SER A 92 -4.60 3.50 5.77
N GLN A 93 -4.69 3.92 7.03
CA GLN A 93 -5.51 3.23 8.03
C GLN A 93 -6.98 3.20 7.58
N LEU A 94 -7.54 4.34 7.15
CA LEU A 94 -8.90 4.41 6.62
C LEU A 94 -9.13 3.47 5.42
N ASP A 95 -8.15 3.40 4.49
CA ASP A 95 -8.24 2.52 3.33
C ASP A 95 -8.19 1.03 3.73
N TYR A 96 -7.40 0.69 4.76
CA TYR A 96 -7.34 -0.66 5.34
C TYR A 96 -8.63 -0.99 6.07
N GLU A 97 -9.10 -0.13 6.94
CA GLU A 97 -10.34 -0.28 7.70
C GLU A 97 -11.55 -0.45 6.77
N ASN A 98 -11.62 0.36 5.71
CA ASN A 98 -12.67 0.22 4.72
C ASN A 98 -12.66 -1.16 4.04
N SER A 99 -11.50 -1.66 3.62
CA SER A 99 -11.41 -2.98 2.99
C SER A 99 -11.65 -4.13 3.99
N ILE A 100 -11.09 -4.04 5.19
CA ILE A 100 -11.17 -5.09 6.21
C ILE A 100 -12.59 -5.20 6.76
N TYR A 101 -13.11 -4.11 7.34
CA TYR A 101 -14.36 -4.16 8.09
C TYR A 101 -15.62 -4.08 7.23
N LYS A 102 -15.54 -3.47 6.04
CA LYS A 102 -16.72 -3.34 5.17
C LYS A 102 -16.82 -4.43 4.11
N HIS A 103 -15.73 -5.10 3.77
CA HIS A 103 -15.72 -6.09 2.69
C HIS A 103 -15.22 -7.48 3.14
N ILE A 104 -14.00 -7.56 3.70
CA ILE A 104 -13.39 -8.87 3.97
C ILE A 104 -14.07 -9.57 5.15
N ILE A 105 -14.19 -8.91 6.30
CA ILE A 105 -14.78 -9.53 7.52
C ILE A 105 -16.24 -9.91 7.31
N PRO A 106 -17.12 -9.11 6.70
CA PRO A 106 -18.50 -9.52 6.46
C PRO A 106 -18.62 -10.77 5.58
N ALA A 107 -17.71 -10.95 4.62
CA ALA A 107 -17.77 -12.08 3.68
C ALA A 107 -17.04 -13.33 4.18
N LEU A 108 -15.84 -13.18 4.72
CA LEU A 108 -14.94 -14.31 5.06
C LEU A 108 -14.70 -14.46 6.57
N GLY A 109 -15.06 -13.46 7.37
CA GLY A 109 -14.66 -13.37 8.76
C GLY A 109 -15.19 -14.49 9.66
N LYS A 110 -16.32 -15.11 9.33
CA LYS A 110 -16.93 -16.22 10.09
C LYS A 110 -16.26 -17.58 9.84
N ILE A 111 -15.44 -17.70 8.81
CA ILE A 111 -14.75 -18.94 8.46
C ILE A 111 -13.61 -19.16 9.46
N GLN A 112 -13.48 -20.37 9.99
CA GLN A 112 -12.33 -20.74 10.82
C GLN A 112 -11.03 -20.57 10.01
N LEU A 113 -10.02 -19.97 10.61
CA LEU A 113 -8.75 -19.65 9.93
C LEU A 113 -8.10 -20.91 9.33
N SER A 114 -8.20 -22.03 10.02
CA SER A 114 -7.67 -23.33 9.56
C SER A 114 -8.46 -23.98 8.42
N LYS A 115 -9.72 -23.54 8.19
CA LYS A 115 -10.61 -24.05 7.15
C LYS A 115 -10.77 -23.12 5.95
N LEU A 116 -10.19 -21.93 6.01
CA LEU A 116 -10.25 -20.98 4.90
C LEU A 116 -9.51 -21.52 3.68
N THR A 117 -10.20 -21.59 2.55
CA THR A 117 -9.68 -22.14 1.31
C THR A 117 -9.43 -21.06 0.24
N ALA A 118 -8.62 -21.37 -0.76
CA ALA A 118 -8.42 -20.50 -1.93
C ALA A 118 -9.75 -20.30 -2.70
N ASN A 119 -10.65 -21.29 -2.69
CA ASN A 119 -11.95 -21.19 -3.35
C ASN A 119 -12.87 -20.17 -2.66
N ASP A 120 -12.88 -20.12 -1.32
CA ASP A 120 -13.66 -19.13 -0.57
C ASP A 120 -13.20 -17.71 -0.90
N ILE A 121 -11.90 -17.51 -0.95
CA ILE A 121 -11.29 -16.21 -1.31
C ILE A 121 -11.59 -15.87 -2.77
N GLN A 122 -11.52 -16.83 -3.68
CA GLN A 122 -11.81 -16.62 -5.10
C GLN A 122 -13.28 -16.27 -5.35
N GLN A 123 -14.21 -16.93 -4.63
CA GLN A 123 -15.64 -16.61 -4.67
C GLN A 123 -15.90 -15.20 -4.12
N PHE A 124 -15.26 -14.83 -3.02
CA PHE A 124 -15.32 -13.46 -2.49
C PHE A 124 -14.89 -12.41 -3.52
N TYR A 125 -13.81 -12.63 -4.29
CA TYR A 125 -13.42 -11.69 -5.35
C TYR A 125 -14.45 -11.60 -6.48
N ALA A 126 -15.05 -12.73 -6.87
CA ALA A 126 -16.11 -12.74 -7.87
C ALA A 126 -17.33 -11.96 -7.39
N GLU A 127 -17.74 -12.15 -6.14
CA GLU A 127 -18.88 -11.45 -5.54
C GLU A 127 -18.60 -9.95 -5.40
N MET A 128 -17.40 -9.56 -5.01
CA MET A 128 -16.99 -8.13 -4.99
C MET A 128 -17.12 -7.47 -6.38
N LYS A 129 -16.78 -8.19 -7.43
CA LYS A 129 -16.90 -7.70 -8.82
C LYS A 129 -18.36 -7.54 -9.25
N LYS A 130 -19.26 -8.38 -8.74
CA LYS A 130 -20.68 -8.42 -9.11
C LYS A 130 -21.49 -7.44 -8.27
N ASN A 131 -21.43 -7.55 -6.94
CA ASN A 131 -22.34 -6.88 -6.00
C ASN A 131 -21.61 -6.21 -4.81
N GLY A 132 -20.30 -6.00 -4.89
CA GLY A 132 -19.51 -5.57 -3.74
C GLY A 132 -19.64 -4.08 -3.36
N ARG A 133 -20.32 -3.27 -4.16
CA ARG A 133 -20.45 -1.83 -3.89
C ARG A 133 -21.53 -1.55 -2.87
N LEU A 134 -21.18 -0.83 -1.80
CA LEU A 134 -22.07 -0.52 -0.70
C LEU A 134 -22.76 0.85 -0.83
N ILE A 135 -22.20 1.78 -1.61
CA ILE A 135 -22.71 3.15 -1.74
C ILE A 135 -22.64 3.59 -3.20
N ARG A 136 -23.55 4.51 -3.60
CA ARG A 136 -23.60 5.10 -4.95
C ARG A 136 -23.72 4.05 -6.06
N THR A 137 -24.46 2.99 -5.81
CA THR A 137 -24.70 1.89 -6.77
C THR A 137 -25.43 2.40 -8.01
N GLN A 138 -26.35 3.36 -7.86
CA GLN A 138 -27.09 3.98 -8.97
C GLN A 138 -26.18 4.71 -9.97
N ILE A 139 -25.04 5.25 -9.50
CA ILE A 139 -24.12 6.05 -10.34
C ILE A 139 -23.04 5.15 -10.97
N TYR A 140 -22.51 4.21 -10.19
CA TYR A 140 -21.29 3.46 -10.56
C TYR A 140 -21.53 1.95 -10.75
N GLY A 141 -22.80 1.50 -10.68
CA GLY A 141 -23.17 0.08 -10.70
C GLY A 141 -22.83 -0.64 -9.37
N GLU A 142 -23.25 -1.90 -9.28
CA GLU A 142 -23.14 -2.71 -8.06
C GLU A 142 -21.76 -3.29 -7.82
N GLY A 143 -20.97 -3.48 -8.87
CA GLY A 143 -19.63 -4.07 -8.81
C GLY A 143 -18.56 -3.11 -8.32
N LEU A 144 -17.52 -3.64 -7.69
CA LEU A 144 -16.33 -2.88 -7.32
C LEU A 144 -15.26 -2.92 -8.41
N SER A 145 -14.41 -1.91 -8.41
CA SER A 145 -13.27 -1.82 -9.33
C SER A 145 -12.23 -2.92 -9.07
N ASP A 146 -11.49 -3.30 -10.11
CA ASP A 146 -10.38 -4.26 -9.99
C ASP A 146 -9.34 -3.81 -8.96
N ARG A 147 -9.12 -2.50 -8.85
CA ARG A 147 -8.23 -1.92 -7.85
C ARG A 147 -8.70 -2.25 -6.41
N MET A 148 -10.00 -2.22 -6.14
CA MET A 148 -10.53 -2.53 -4.80
C MET A 148 -10.40 -4.02 -4.49
N VAL A 149 -10.69 -4.89 -5.45
CA VAL A 149 -10.48 -6.35 -5.31
C VAL A 149 -9.01 -6.65 -5.02
N ARG A 150 -8.09 -6.06 -5.78
CA ARG A 150 -6.64 -6.19 -5.55
C ARG A 150 -6.21 -5.67 -4.19
N ALA A 151 -6.83 -4.57 -3.74
CA ALA A 151 -6.56 -4.03 -2.43
C ALA A 151 -7.00 -5.00 -1.32
N CYS A 152 -8.17 -5.62 -1.41
CA CYS A 152 -8.61 -6.65 -0.48
C CYS A 152 -7.71 -7.89 -0.53
N HIS A 153 -7.34 -8.34 -1.74
CA HIS A 153 -6.38 -9.44 -1.89
C HIS A 153 -5.06 -9.17 -1.15
N THR A 154 -4.47 -7.98 -1.33
CA THR A 154 -3.20 -7.63 -0.67
C THR A 154 -3.32 -7.72 0.86
N ARG A 155 -4.46 -7.31 1.44
CA ARG A 155 -4.70 -7.41 2.90
C ARG A 155 -4.85 -8.87 3.32
N CYS A 156 -5.65 -9.67 2.59
CA CYS A 156 -5.76 -11.11 2.85
C CYS A 156 -4.39 -11.78 2.74
N LEU A 157 -3.67 -11.54 1.65
CA LEU A 157 -2.36 -12.14 1.40
C LEU A 157 -1.37 -11.85 2.53
N THR A 158 -1.21 -10.57 2.91
CA THR A 158 -0.24 -10.18 3.94
C THR A 158 -0.64 -10.65 5.34
N ALA A 159 -1.93 -10.65 5.67
CA ALA A 159 -2.42 -11.17 6.94
C ALA A 159 -2.23 -12.68 7.05
N LEU A 160 -2.52 -13.42 5.98
CA LEU A 160 -2.37 -14.88 5.92
C LEU A 160 -0.90 -15.30 5.83
N ASP A 161 -0.03 -14.53 5.15
CA ASP A 161 1.43 -14.75 5.22
C ASP A 161 1.94 -14.62 6.65
N ARG A 162 1.40 -13.68 7.40
CA ARG A 162 1.73 -13.54 8.82
C ARG A 162 1.20 -14.72 9.63
N ALA A 163 -0.01 -15.18 9.36
CA ALA A 163 -0.57 -16.38 10.01
C ALA A 163 0.30 -17.63 9.75
N VAL A 164 0.84 -17.78 8.54
CA VAL A 164 1.80 -18.85 8.23
C VAL A 164 3.09 -18.68 9.01
N ALA A 165 3.63 -17.45 9.08
CA ALA A 165 4.87 -17.16 9.81
C ALA A 165 4.73 -17.40 11.33
N ASP A 166 3.54 -17.14 11.88
CA ASP A 166 3.21 -17.37 13.30
C ASP A 166 2.78 -18.83 13.55
N GLY A 167 2.73 -19.69 12.51
CA GLY A 167 2.41 -21.11 12.62
C GLY A 167 0.92 -21.42 12.81
N LEU A 168 0.03 -20.46 12.58
CA LEU A 168 -1.42 -20.61 12.71
C LEU A 168 -2.02 -21.47 11.60
N ILE A 169 -1.48 -21.35 10.40
CA ILE A 169 -1.85 -22.15 9.23
C ILE A 169 -0.60 -22.65 8.50
N ARG A 170 -0.72 -23.73 7.77
CA ARG A 170 0.41 -24.36 7.07
C ARG A 170 0.82 -23.65 5.78
N PHE A 171 -0.14 -23.08 5.08
CA PHE A 171 0.05 -22.38 3.80
C PHE A 171 -0.95 -21.23 3.69
N ASN A 172 -0.62 -20.27 2.84
CA ASN A 172 -1.47 -19.12 2.58
C ASN A 172 -2.47 -19.43 1.46
N PRO A 173 -3.78 -19.56 1.74
CA PRO A 173 -4.77 -19.86 0.71
C PRO A 173 -4.98 -18.71 -0.30
N ALA A 174 -4.55 -17.48 0.01
CA ALA A 174 -4.65 -16.36 -0.93
C ALA A 174 -3.54 -16.34 -1.99
N ALA A 175 -2.44 -17.11 -1.80
CA ALA A 175 -1.26 -17.03 -2.65
C ALA A 175 -1.52 -17.41 -4.12
N ASP A 176 -2.39 -18.40 -4.35
CA ASP A 176 -2.69 -18.94 -5.68
C ASP A 176 -3.98 -18.36 -6.28
N CYS A 177 -4.62 -17.38 -5.62
CA CYS A 177 -5.84 -16.77 -6.13
C CYS A 177 -5.59 -15.93 -7.37
N LYS A 178 -6.47 -16.06 -8.37
CA LYS A 178 -6.43 -15.28 -9.60
C LYS A 178 -7.08 -13.92 -9.40
N LEU A 179 -6.36 -12.89 -9.79
CA LEU A 179 -6.84 -11.51 -9.70
C LEU A 179 -7.38 -11.03 -11.06
N PRO A 180 -8.39 -10.13 -11.04
CA PRO A 180 -8.85 -9.52 -12.29
C PRO A 180 -7.71 -8.76 -12.97
N GLY A 181 -7.71 -8.76 -14.30
CA GLY A 181 -6.74 -8.01 -15.10
C GLY A 181 -6.79 -6.51 -14.79
N GLN A 182 -5.65 -5.83 -14.88
CA GLN A 182 -5.63 -4.36 -14.88
C GLN A 182 -5.75 -3.90 -16.33
N ALA A 183 -6.93 -3.48 -16.75
CA ALA A 183 -7.06 -2.76 -18.01
C ALA A 183 -6.38 -1.39 -17.84
N LEU A 184 -5.38 -1.12 -18.65
CA LEU A 184 -4.86 0.23 -18.81
C LEU A 184 -5.98 1.05 -19.45
N LYS A 185 -6.44 2.08 -18.73
CA LYS A 185 -7.33 3.08 -19.35
C LYS A 185 -6.44 4.13 -19.99
N ASP A 186 -6.68 4.38 -21.27
CA ASP A 186 -6.10 5.54 -21.93
C ASP A 186 -6.55 6.81 -21.16
N MET A 187 -5.60 7.67 -20.88
CA MET A 187 -5.90 8.95 -20.26
C MET A 187 -6.36 9.92 -21.35
N ASN A 188 -7.59 10.43 -21.21
CA ASN A 188 -8.04 11.55 -22.01
C ASN A 188 -7.27 12.80 -21.58
N LEU A 189 -6.40 13.29 -22.45
CA LEU A 189 -5.72 14.56 -22.26
C LEU A 189 -6.54 15.67 -22.87
N LEU A 190 -6.60 16.82 -22.22
CA LEU A 190 -7.25 18.01 -22.77
C LEU A 190 -6.49 18.51 -24.00
N THR A 191 -7.20 18.84 -25.07
CA THR A 191 -6.62 19.56 -26.19
C THR A 191 -6.28 21.00 -25.74
N ARG A 192 -5.55 21.72 -26.58
CA ARG A 192 -5.22 23.14 -26.30
C ARG A 192 -6.48 24.00 -26.16
N GLU A 193 -7.45 23.79 -27.01
CA GLU A 193 -8.72 24.51 -27.04
C GLU A 193 -9.58 24.15 -25.80
N GLU A 194 -9.59 22.92 -25.38
CA GLU A 194 -10.26 22.48 -24.15
C GLU A 194 -9.60 23.07 -22.91
N MET A 195 -8.27 23.13 -22.87
CA MET A 195 -7.51 23.75 -21.79
C MET A 195 -7.79 25.24 -21.68
N GLN A 196 -7.88 25.96 -22.83
CA GLN A 196 -8.24 27.38 -22.84
C GLN A 196 -9.66 27.61 -22.30
N ARG A 197 -10.64 26.83 -22.76
CA ARG A 197 -12.02 26.88 -22.25
C ARG A 197 -12.10 26.59 -20.75
N PHE A 198 -11.33 25.59 -20.29
CA PHE A 198 -11.24 25.25 -18.88
C PHE A 198 -10.71 26.43 -18.04
N LEU A 199 -9.63 27.10 -18.48
CA LEU A 199 -9.07 28.25 -17.76
C LEU A 199 -10.01 29.47 -17.77
N ILE A 200 -10.76 29.70 -18.86
CA ILE A 200 -11.78 30.73 -18.90
C ILE A 200 -12.87 30.48 -17.85
N GLN A 201 -13.42 29.26 -17.82
CA GLN A 201 -14.39 28.86 -16.80
C GLN A 201 -13.83 28.95 -15.38
N ALA A 202 -12.59 28.51 -15.18
CA ALA A 202 -11.90 28.61 -13.90
C ALA A 202 -11.76 30.06 -13.42
N LYS A 203 -11.59 31.00 -14.33
CA LYS A 203 -11.52 32.43 -14.03
C LYS A 203 -12.90 32.97 -13.59
N GLU A 204 -13.96 32.60 -14.26
CA GLU A 204 -15.33 32.96 -13.90
C GLU A 204 -15.74 32.44 -12.51
N GLU A 205 -15.23 31.25 -12.14
CA GLU A 205 -15.49 30.60 -10.84
C GLU A 205 -14.48 31.03 -9.73
N GLY A 206 -13.50 31.88 -10.04
CA GLY A 206 -12.52 32.40 -9.07
C GLY A 206 -11.42 31.39 -8.70
N TYR A 207 -11.09 30.43 -9.58
CA TYR A 207 -10.06 29.42 -9.37
C TYR A 207 -8.95 29.45 -10.43
N TYR A 208 -8.83 30.54 -11.18
CA TYR A 208 -7.90 30.65 -12.31
C TYR A 208 -6.44 30.39 -11.89
N GLU A 209 -5.98 31.10 -10.87
CA GLU A 209 -4.59 31.06 -10.40
C GLU A 209 -4.24 29.67 -9.85
N LEU A 210 -5.18 29.03 -9.15
CA LEU A 210 -5.03 27.67 -8.65
C LEU A 210 -4.79 26.66 -9.77
N PHE A 211 -5.66 26.69 -10.80
CA PHE A 211 -5.55 25.74 -11.90
C PHE A 211 -4.42 26.08 -12.86
N LEU A 212 -4.12 27.38 -13.04
CA LEU A 212 -2.93 27.79 -13.81
C LEU A 212 -1.66 27.26 -13.16
N MET A 213 -1.54 27.39 -11.82
CA MET A 213 -0.41 26.85 -11.06
C MET A 213 -0.30 25.34 -11.22
N GLU A 214 -1.42 24.60 -11.12
CA GLU A 214 -1.43 23.14 -11.25
C GLU A 214 -1.02 22.67 -12.65
N LEU A 215 -1.52 23.34 -13.70
CA LEU A 215 -1.18 23.07 -15.10
C LEU A 215 0.29 23.39 -15.43
N ALA A 216 0.82 24.52 -14.94
CA ALA A 216 2.17 24.94 -15.23
C ALA A 216 3.23 24.12 -14.50
N THR A 217 2.91 23.60 -13.30
CA THR A 217 3.90 22.94 -12.43
C THR A 217 3.74 21.44 -12.33
N GLY A 218 2.57 20.89 -12.65
CA GLY A 218 2.26 19.47 -12.44
C GLY A 218 2.29 19.06 -10.97
N LEU A 219 2.13 19.98 -10.03
CA LEU A 219 2.07 19.69 -8.62
C LEU A 219 0.86 18.82 -8.29
N ARG A 220 1.00 17.95 -7.29
CA ARG A 220 -0.16 17.20 -6.81
C ARG A 220 -1.14 18.13 -6.12
N ARG A 221 -2.45 17.91 -6.29
CA ARG A 221 -3.50 18.69 -5.62
C ARG A 221 -3.20 18.99 -4.14
N GLY A 222 -2.76 17.98 -3.37
CA GLY A 222 -2.46 18.18 -1.97
C GLY A 222 -1.21 19.01 -1.69
N GLU A 223 -0.29 19.11 -2.64
CA GLU A 223 0.90 19.99 -2.59
C GLU A 223 0.46 21.43 -2.89
N VAL A 224 -0.29 21.66 -3.99
CA VAL A 224 -0.78 22.99 -4.39
C VAL A 224 -1.63 23.61 -3.27
N LEU A 225 -2.59 22.88 -2.73
CA LEU A 225 -3.47 23.37 -1.67
C LEU A 225 -2.75 23.58 -0.31
N ALA A 226 -1.50 23.14 -0.18
CA ALA A 226 -0.69 23.35 1.01
C ALA A 226 0.38 24.43 0.84
N LEU A 227 0.41 25.12 -0.31
CA LEU A 227 1.34 26.22 -0.57
C LEU A 227 1.00 27.43 0.28
N ARG A 228 2.05 28.09 0.74
CA ARG A 228 1.99 29.38 1.43
C ARG A 228 2.77 30.42 0.64
N TRP A 229 2.44 31.67 0.86
CA TRP A 229 3.19 32.76 0.24
C TRP A 229 4.69 32.76 0.61
N ASP A 230 5.04 32.37 1.83
CA ASP A 230 6.42 32.20 2.30
C ASP A 230 7.19 31.08 1.57
N ASP A 231 6.52 30.24 0.79
CA ASP A 231 7.17 29.18 -0.01
C ASP A 231 7.67 29.70 -1.37
N LEU A 232 7.24 30.87 -1.81
CA LEU A 232 7.59 31.48 -3.09
C LEU A 232 8.50 32.69 -2.87
N ASP A 233 9.65 32.64 -3.49
CA ASP A 233 10.53 33.82 -3.67
C ASP A 233 10.14 34.50 -4.99
N PHE A 234 9.55 35.68 -4.91
CA PHE A 234 9.08 36.44 -6.06
C PHE A 234 10.22 37.00 -6.92
N GLU A 235 11.41 37.22 -6.34
CA GLU A 235 12.57 37.74 -7.09
C GLU A 235 13.18 36.65 -7.99
N THR A 236 13.32 35.44 -7.46
CA THR A 236 13.98 34.33 -8.16
C THR A 236 12.98 33.36 -8.82
N GLY A 237 11.72 33.47 -8.50
CA GLY A 237 10.67 32.51 -8.92
C GLY A 237 10.79 31.14 -8.24
N ALA A 238 11.64 30.98 -7.22
CA ALA A 238 11.88 29.72 -6.55
C ALA A 238 10.70 29.36 -5.63
N LEU A 239 10.04 28.23 -5.90
CA LEU A 239 8.94 27.70 -5.09
C LEU A 239 9.37 26.44 -4.35
N HIS A 240 9.25 26.45 -3.02
CA HIS A 240 9.62 25.35 -2.14
C HIS A 240 8.41 24.47 -1.80
N ILE A 241 8.38 23.22 -2.26
CA ILE A 241 7.32 22.26 -1.96
C ILE A 241 7.71 21.51 -0.69
N GLN A 242 7.11 21.89 0.45
CA GLN A 242 7.49 21.39 1.78
C GLN A 242 6.35 20.67 2.51
N ARG A 243 5.09 20.82 2.04
CA ARG A 243 3.88 20.36 2.70
C ARG A 243 2.91 19.76 1.72
N GLN A 244 2.00 18.98 2.25
CA GLN A 244 0.80 18.51 1.56
C GLN A 244 -0.39 18.58 2.52
N VAL A 245 -1.57 18.80 1.98
CA VAL A 245 -2.85 18.74 2.70
C VAL A 245 -3.69 17.59 2.19
N TYR A 246 -4.39 16.92 3.10
CA TYR A 246 -5.39 15.92 2.77
C TYR A 246 -6.49 15.90 3.83
N ARG A 247 -7.65 15.34 3.49
CA ARG A 247 -8.75 15.18 4.44
C ARG A 247 -8.70 13.79 5.07
N ALA A 248 -8.71 13.71 6.39
CA ALA A 248 -8.82 12.48 7.17
C ALA A 248 -9.90 12.66 8.24
N ASN A 249 -10.82 11.70 8.36
CA ASN A 249 -11.95 11.74 9.30
C ASN A 249 -12.77 13.05 9.27
N GLY A 250 -12.89 13.66 8.08
CA GLY A 250 -13.60 14.95 7.91
C GLY A 250 -12.74 16.19 8.15
N GLU A 251 -11.57 16.06 8.77
CA GLU A 251 -10.65 17.14 9.09
C GLU A 251 -9.55 17.32 8.03
N LEU A 252 -9.09 18.56 7.86
CA LEU A 252 -7.94 18.88 7.03
C LEU A 252 -6.66 18.65 7.82
N VAL A 253 -5.80 17.78 7.31
CA VAL A 253 -4.50 17.46 7.90
C VAL A 253 -3.39 17.99 7.00
N VAL A 254 -2.55 18.88 7.54
CA VAL A 254 -1.33 19.35 6.88
C VAL A 254 -0.16 18.50 7.39
N SER A 255 0.61 17.93 6.49
CA SER A 255 1.75 17.06 6.83
C SER A 255 2.92 17.27 5.88
N ALA A 256 4.10 16.81 6.29
CA ALA A 256 5.23 16.67 5.37
C ALA A 256 4.89 15.69 4.23
N PRO A 257 5.48 15.85 3.05
CA PRO A 257 5.31 14.93 1.93
C PRO A 257 5.69 13.49 2.29
N LYS A 258 5.18 12.53 1.49
CA LYS A 258 5.36 11.09 1.76
C LYS A 258 6.81 10.61 1.68
N THR A 259 7.60 11.23 0.83
CA THR A 259 9.01 10.86 0.56
C THR A 259 9.90 12.08 0.62
N LYS A 260 11.18 11.90 0.93
CA LYS A 260 12.18 12.98 0.89
C LYS A 260 12.30 13.61 -0.50
N ALA A 261 12.15 12.80 -1.57
CA ALA A 261 12.18 13.29 -2.97
C ALA A 261 10.98 14.17 -3.34
N ALA A 262 9.93 14.19 -2.52
CA ALA A 262 8.79 15.10 -2.72
C ALA A 262 9.04 16.50 -2.12
N LEU A 263 10.03 16.61 -1.24
CA LEU A 263 10.60 17.91 -0.84
C LEU A 263 11.48 18.38 -1.97
N ARG A 264 11.07 19.42 -2.66
CA ARG A 264 11.78 19.94 -3.83
C ARG A 264 11.54 21.42 -4.02
N THR A 265 12.45 22.06 -4.71
CA THR A 265 12.29 23.43 -5.21
C THR A 265 12.09 23.36 -6.72
N ILE A 266 11.15 24.12 -7.23
CA ILE A 266 10.96 24.35 -8.66
C ILE A 266 11.08 25.85 -8.93
N VAL A 267 11.48 26.22 -10.14
CA VAL A 267 11.52 27.63 -10.57
C VAL A 267 10.31 27.85 -11.45
N LEU A 268 9.48 28.82 -11.08
CA LEU A 268 8.31 29.22 -11.84
C LEU A 268 8.70 30.12 -13.02
N PRO A 269 8.00 30.02 -14.16
CA PRO A 269 8.14 30.97 -15.23
C PRO A 269 7.80 32.42 -14.77
N PRO A 270 8.53 33.47 -15.22
CA PRO A 270 8.24 34.85 -14.82
C PRO A 270 6.78 35.26 -15.01
N SER A 271 6.17 34.89 -16.11
CA SER A 271 4.74 35.17 -16.38
C SER A 271 3.77 34.57 -15.37
N LEU A 272 4.13 33.44 -14.72
CA LEU A 272 3.33 32.87 -13.65
C LEU A 272 3.58 33.59 -12.33
N VAL A 273 4.82 34.02 -12.09
CA VAL A 273 5.16 34.83 -10.92
C VAL A 273 4.40 36.15 -10.92
N ASP A 274 4.33 36.85 -12.06
CA ASP A 274 3.57 38.10 -12.21
C ASP A 274 2.07 37.90 -11.87
N VAL A 275 1.46 36.83 -12.37
CA VAL A 275 0.04 36.50 -12.08
C VAL A 275 -0.16 36.21 -10.59
N LEU A 276 0.77 35.50 -9.96
CA LEU A 276 0.68 35.19 -8.54
C LEU A 276 0.93 36.40 -7.65
N GLU A 277 1.78 37.32 -8.06
CA GLU A 277 2.02 38.57 -7.35
C GLU A 277 0.78 39.47 -7.36
N GLU A 278 0.11 39.61 -8.50
CA GLU A 278 -1.18 40.32 -8.61
C GLU A 278 -2.25 39.63 -7.73
N TYR A 279 -2.35 38.30 -7.78
CA TYR A 279 -3.29 37.54 -6.97
C TYR A 279 -3.01 37.69 -5.46
N HIS A 280 -1.73 37.75 -5.05
CA HIS A 280 -1.32 37.94 -3.66
C HIS A 280 -1.83 39.26 -3.09
N GLN A 281 -1.83 40.34 -3.86
CA GLN A 281 -2.32 41.66 -3.44
C GLN A 281 -3.81 41.64 -3.03
N HIS A 282 -4.57 40.69 -3.58
CA HIS A 282 -6.01 40.51 -3.33
C HIS A 282 -6.33 39.37 -2.37
N THR A 283 -5.31 38.63 -1.90
CA THR A 283 -5.49 37.45 -1.03
C THR A 283 -5.05 37.76 0.40
N ASN A 284 -6.00 37.85 1.32
CA ASN A 284 -5.71 38.11 2.74
C ASN A 284 -5.59 36.80 3.54
N SER A 285 -4.70 35.92 3.14
CA SER A 285 -4.45 34.62 3.78
C SER A 285 -2.96 34.25 3.67
N ARG A 286 -2.46 33.50 4.64
CA ARG A 286 -1.11 32.91 4.54
C ARG A 286 -1.02 31.78 3.48
N TRP A 287 -2.16 31.15 3.15
CA TRP A 287 -2.23 30.14 2.12
C TRP A 287 -2.40 30.80 0.77
N MET A 288 -1.70 30.29 -0.25
CA MET A 288 -1.86 30.81 -1.62
C MET A 288 -3.28 30.63 -2.13
N PHE A 289 -3.87 29.47 -1.88
CA PHE A 289 -5.21 29.10 -2.38
C PHE A 289 -6.13 28.73 -1.21
N PRO A 290 -6.63 29.73 -0.46
CA PRO A 290 -7.56 29.48 0.63
C PRO A 290 -8.91 29.00 0.10
N SER A 291 -9.67 28.27 0.93
CA SER A 291 -11.07 27.98 0.61
C SER A 291 -11.88 29.29 0.59
N PRO A 292 -12.78 29.49 -0.33
CA PRO A 292 -13.65 30.68 -0.37
C PRO A 292 -14.68 30.73 0.78
N THR A 293 -14.76 29.68 1.62
CA THR A 293 -15.71 29.57 2.76
C THR A 293 -14.94 29.30 4.05
#